data_9ace494e0272f33963e93bb07aec41ca
#
_entry.id   9ace494e0272f33963e93bb07aec41ca
#
_cell.length_a   1.000
_cell.length_b   1.000
_cell.length_c   1.000
_cell.angle_alpha   90.00
_cell.angle_beta   90.00
_cell.angle_gamma   90.00
#
_symmetry.space_group_name_H-M   'P 1'
#
loop_
_entity.id
_entity.type
_entity.pdbx_description
1 polymer ?
#
loop_
_entity_poly.entity_id
_entity_poly.type
_entity_poly.pdbx_seq_one_letter_code
_entity_poly.pdbx_strand_id
1 'polypeptide(L)'
;MGRQWLHAKRLVAGLKKGRTNGKLVREISVAAKIGGADPAINARLFTAVEKAKKESVPKDAIERAIRKGAGIGDEKLAMEQVVFEGYAPHKVAVIVEVYTDNVNRTSPEMRVIFKKGQLGTAGSNKFLFDHVGLVEAHHPDASIDREAAAIEAGANEVETLTSEQNYDIPEGATGARFICDRAAVHAVSKWLSQNGWTVVTSELGYVPKNFPELSEQQRTEVGEFLQELDDHDDVHRVWAALK
;
A
#
# COMPACT_ATOMS: atom_id res chain seq x y z
N MET A 1 -16.98 39.52 -5.51
CA MET A 1 -17.30 38.07 -5.28
C MET A 1 -16.29 37.19 -6.01
N GLY A 2 -15.12 36.88 -5.50
CA GLY A 2 -14.14 36.30 -6.40
C GLY A 2 -13.11 35.31 -5.88
N ARG A 3 -13.02 34.96 -4.58
CA ARG A 3 -11.92 34.05 -4.14
C ARG A 3 -12.29 33.03 -3.04
N GLN A 4 -13.54 32.95 -2.61
CA GLN A 4 -13.93 31.98 -1.56
C GLN A 4 -13.83 30.52 -2.03
N TRP A 5 -14.06 30.24 -3.31
CA TRP A 5 -13.91 28.90 -3.88
C TRP A 5 -12.43 28.44 -3.95
N LEU A 6 -11.47 29.39 -4.07
CA LEU A 6 -10.04 29.10 -4.05
C LEU A 6 -9.57 28.66 -2.66
N HIS A 7 -10.16 29.23 -1.61
CA HIS A 7 -9.91 28.83 -0.22
C HIS A 7 -10.41 27.43 0.06
N ALA A 8 -11.62 27.07 -0.41
CA ALA A 8 -12.17 25.73 -0.26
C ALA A 8 -11.31 24.67 -1.00
N LYS A 9 -10.91 24.93 -2.26
CA LYS A 9 -10.00 24.04 -2.99
C LYS A 9 -8.63 23.89 -2.31
N ARG A 10 -8.06 24.97 -1.78
CA ARG A 10 -6.78 24.92 -1.05
C ARG A 10 -6.91 24.17 0.27
N LEU A 11 -8.03 24.32 0.98
CA LEU A 11 -8.30 23.60 2.21
C LEU A 11 -8.43 22.10 1.95
N VAL A 12 -9.20 21.70 0.94
CA VAL A 12 -9.36 20.29 0.54
C VAL A 12 -8.03 19.69 0.06
N ALA A 13 -7.26 20.43 -0.74
CA ALA A 13 -5.93 19.98 -1.18
C ALA A 13 -4.95 19.87 0.01
N GLY A 14 -5.00 20.81 0.96
CA GLY A 14 -4.20 20.78 2.18
C GLY A 14 -4.57 19.61 3.10
N LEU A 15 -5.84 19.30 3.24
CA LEU A 15 -6.33 18.15 4.01
C LEU A 15 -5.91 16.82 3.35
N LYS A 16 -6.04 16.71 2.01
CA LYS A 16 -5.56 15.54 1.26
C LYS A 16 -4.05 15.36 1.44
N LYS A 17 -3.27 16.42 1.28
CA LYS A 17 -1.82 16.38 1.49
C LYS A 17 -1.43 16.01 2.92
N GLY A 18 -2.12 16.55 3.93
CA GLY A 18 -1.91 16.19 5.33
C GLY A 18 -2.19 14.72 5.61
N ARG A 19 -3.26 14.17 5.05
CA ARG A 19 -3.62 12.76 5.14
C ARG A 19 -2.56 11.86 4.48
N THR A 20 -2.14 12.20 3.27
CA THR A 20 -1.09 11.47 2.54
C THR A 20 0.21 11.48 3.34
N ASN A 21 0.64 12.63 3.84
CA ASN A 21 1.85 12.74 4.66
C ASN A 21 1.75 11.91 5.95
N GLY A 22 0.59 11.91 6.61
CA GLY A 22 0.33 11.09 7.80
C GLY A 22 0.46 9.58 7.51
N LYS A 23 -0.13 9.10 6.40
CA LYS A 23 -0.01 7.71 5.95
C LYS A 23 1.45 7.34 5.65
N LEU A 24 2.19 8.22 4.94
CA LEU A 24 3.61 7.99 4.62
C LEU A 24 4.51 7.93 5.86
N VAL A 25 4.32 8.85 6.81
CA VAL A 25 5.05 8.85 8.09
C VAL A 25 4.77 7.56 8.88
N ARG A 26 3.52 7.11 8.89
CA ARG A 26 3.11 5.85 9.52
C ARG A 26 3.75 4.65 8.83
N GLU A 27 3.76 4.62 7.50
CA GLU A 27 4.40 3.57 6.71
C GLU A 27 5.90 3.45 7.02
N ILE A 28 6.62 4.58 7.09
CA ILE A 28 8.03 4.61 7.50
C ILE A 28 8.21 3.98 8.87
N SER A 29 7.38 4.35 9.84
CA SER A 29 7.47 3.79 11.20
C SER A 29 7.21 2.29 11.23
N VAL A 30 6.24 1.82 10.46
CA VAL A 30 5.91 0.40 10.33
C VAL A 30 7.02 -0.37 9.63
N ALA A 31 7.55 0.17 8.52
CA ALA A 31 8.66 -0.44 7.79
C ALA A 31 9.90 -0.57 8.68
N ALA A 32 10.22 0.46 9.46
CA ALA A 32 11.32 0.43 10.43
C ALA A 32 11.09 -0.56 11.57
N LYS A 33 9.85 -0.72 12.03
CA LYS A 33 9.48 -1.70 13.08
C LYS A 33 9.68 -3.14 12.60
N ILE A 34 9.34 -3.43 11.34
CA ILE A 34 9.38 -4.79 10.79
C ILE A 34 10.78 -5.18 10.34
N GLY A 35 11.47 -4.29 9.62
CA GLY A 35 12.73 -4.61 8.93
C GLY A 35 13.96 -3.88 9.46
N GLY A 36 13.84 -3.11 10.56
CA GLY A 36 14.95 -2.33 11.13
C GLY A 36 15.08 -0.93 10.54
N ALA A 37 15.93 -0.11 11.19
CA ALA A 37 16.09 1.31 10.91
C ALA A 37 16.97 1.64 9.69
N ASP A 38 17.69 0.67 9.13
CA ASP A 38 18.63 0.90 8.04
C ASP A 38 17.97 0.70 6.68
N PRO A 39 17.75 1.78 5.89
CA PRO A 39 17.19 1.66 4.55
C PRO A 39 18.04 0.85 3.56
N ALA A 40 19.36 0.70 3.82
CA ALA A 40 20.23 -0.05 2.93
C ALA A 40 19.93 -1.56 2.91
N ILE A 41 19.36 -2.07 4.01
CA ILE A 41 19.01 -3.49 4.18
C ILE A 41 17.51 -3.71 4.28
N ASN A 42 16.72 -2.64 4.39
CA ASN A 42 15.27 -2.66 4.49
C ASN A 42 14.64 -1.99 3.25
N ALA A 43 14.37 -2.77 2.19
CA ALA A 43 13.85 -2.27 0.93
C ALA A 43 12.51 -1.55 1.10
N ARG A 44 11.62 -2.02 2.00
CA ARG A 44 10.35 -1.36 2.31
C ARG A 44 10.57 0.02 2.92
N LEU A 45 11.50 0.13 3.86
CA LEU A 45 11.84 1.42 4.48
C LEU A 45 12.44 2.37 3.45
N PHE A 46 13.35 1.89 2.62
CA PHE A 46 13.95 2.67 1.54
C PHE A 46 12.87 3.27 0.63
N THR A 47 11.97 2.42 0.12
CA THR A 47 10.88 2.84 -0.77
C THR A 47 9.93 3.85 -0.10
N ALA A 48 9.54 3.59 1.15
CA ALA A 48 8.68 4.51 1.91
C ALA A 48 9.35 5.88 2.15
N VAL A 49 10.65 5.91 2.44
CA VAL A 49 11.42 7.13 2.63
C VAL A 49 11.52 7.94 1.32
N GLU A 50 11.83 7.28 0.20
CA GLU A 50 11.91 7.95 -1.09
C GLU A 50 10.56 8.52 -1.52
N LYS A 51 9.47 7.78 -1.31
CA LYS A 51 8.11 8.28 -1.56
C LYS A 51 7.78 9.49 -0.68
N ALA A 52 8.11 9.44 0.60
CA ALA A 52 7.90 10.55 1.52
C ALA A 52 8.71 11.81 1.11
N LYS A 53 9.94 11.65 0.62
CA LYS A 53 10.75 12.75 0.09
C LYS A 53 10.10 13.39 -1.15
N LYS A 54 9.59 12.58 -2.10
CA LYS A 54 8.87 13.06 -3.28
C LYS A 54 7.65 13.89 -2.89
N GLU A 55 6.91 13.46 -1.88
CA GLU A 55 5.74 14.17 -1.34
C GLU A 55 6.10 15.34 -0.43
N SER A 56 7.38 15.69 -0.33
CA SER A 56 7.89 16.79 0.48
C SER A 56 7.56 16.65 1.98
N VAL A 57 7.58 15.43 2.51
CA VAL A 57 7.52 15.21 3.96
C VAL A 57 8.81 15.76 4.60
N PRO A 58 8.71 16.55 5.67
CA PRO A 58 9.89 17.10 6.33
C PRO A 58 10.88 16.02 6.79
N LYS A 59 12.17 16.26 6.58
CA LYS A 59 13.26 15.33 6.91
C LYS A 59 13.23 14.89 8.37
N ASP A 60 12.99 15.82 9.29
CA ASP A 60 12.90 15.55 10.73
C ASP A 60 11.69 14.67 11.09
N ALA A 61 10.59 14.74 10.33
CA ALA A 61 9.45 13.83 10.49
C ALA A 61 9.79 12.40 10.04
N ILE A 62 10.52 12.28 8.92
CA ILE A 62 11.03 10.99 8.42
C ILE A 62 11.96 10.35 9.44
N GLU A 63 12.96 11.10 9.93
CA GLU A 63 13.92 10.60 10.91
C GLU A 63 13.26 10.19 12.23
N ARG A 64 12.30 10.99 12.73
CA ARG A 64 11.51 10.63 13.92
C ARG A 64 10.70 9.36 13.70
N ALA A 65 10.08 9.21 12.54
CA ALA A 65 9.31 8.02 12.20
C ALA A 65 10.19 6.75 12.19
N ILE A 66 11.38 6.83 11.60
CA ILE A 66 12.34 5.71 11.60
C ILE A 66 12.75 5.36 13.03
N ARG A 67 13.17 6.33 13.83
CA ARG A 67 13.60 6.11 15.23
C ARG A 67 12.47 5.50 16.07
N LYS A 68 11.28 6.07 15.97
CA LYS A 68 10.09 5.59 16.69
C LYS A 68 9.72 4.17 16.29
N GLY A 69 9.74 3.87 14.99
CA GLY A 69 9.46 2.54 14.46
C GLY A 69 10.47 1.51 14.94
N ALA A 70 11.75 1.83 14.86
CA ALA A 70 12.84 0.96 15.29
C ALA A 70 12.97 0.81 16.83
N GLY A 71 12.16 1.53 17.61
CA GLY A 71 12.24 1.52 19.07
C GLY A 71 13.50 2.19 19.62
N ILE A 72 14.09 3.12 18.88
CA ILE A 72 15.29 3.87 19.27
C ILE A 72 14.85 5.12 20.04
N GLY A 73 15.10 5.16 21.34
CA GLY A 73 14.75 6.24 22.26
C GLY A 73 13.60 5.87 23.20
N ASP A 74 13.13 6.85 23.96
CA ASP A 74 12.10 6.63 25.01
C ASP A 74 10.69 6.44 24.45
N GLU A 75 10.43 6.82 23.20
CA GLU A 75 9.16 6.69 22.52
C GLU A 75 9.07 5.39 21.74
N LYS A 76 8.59 4.32 22.36
CA LYS A 76 8.22 3.10 21.64
C LYS A 76 6.95 3.32 20.83
N LEU A 77 6.95 2.83 19.60
CA LEU A 77 5.76 2.83 18.76
C LEU A 77 4.74 1.86 19.34
N ALA A 78 3.77 2.36 20.10
CA ALA A 78 2.64 1.61 20.63
C ALA A 78 1.60 1.35 19.53
N MET A 79 2.05 0.86 18.38
CA MET A 79 1.18 0.61 17.22
C MET A 79 1.04 -0.89 17.01
N GLU A 80 -0.20 -1.35 16.92
CA GLU A 80 -0.54 -2.75 16.68
C GLU A 80 -0.99 -2.93 15.23
N GLN A 81 -0.56 -4.02 14.62
CA GLN A 81 -1.09 -4.46 13.34
C GLN A 81 -2.33 -5.31 13.59
N VAL A 82 -3.44 -4.90 13.02
CA VAL A 82 -4.69 -5.66 13.05
C VAL A 82 -5.11 -5.92 11.60
N VAL A 83 -5.50 -7.15 11.32
CA VAL A 83 -6.01 -7.55 10.02
C VAL A 83 -7.50 -7.83 10.14
N PHE A 84 -8.30 -7.07 9.40
CA PHE A 84 -9.72 -7.33 9.26
C PHE A 84 -9.96 -8.09 7.96
N GLU A 85 -10.83 -9.05 8.00
CA GLU A 85 -11.22 -9.89 6.87
C GLU A 85 -12.72 -9.81 6.69
N GLY A 86 -13.17 -9.85 5.45
CA GLY A 86 -14.59 -9.77 5.17
C GLY A 86 -14.91 -9.69 3.69
N TYR A 87 -16.10 -9.27 3.40
CA TYR A 87 -16.59 -9.09 2.05
C TYR A 87 -17.09 -7.67 1.84
N ALA A 88 -16.66 -7.04 0.77
CA ALA A 88 -17.31 -5.87 0.19
C ALA A 88 -18.70 -6.26 -0.38
N PRO A 89 -19.53 -5.30 -0.81
CA PRO A 89 -20.74 -5.60 -1.55
C PRO A 89 -20.47 -6.64 -2.66
N HIS A 90 -21.51 -7.39 -3.04
CA HIS A 90 -21.44 -8.42 -4.08
C HIS A 90 -20.46 -9.57 -3.80
N LYS A 91 -20.17 -9.82 -2.51
CA LYS A 91 -19.30 -10.91 -2.04
C LYS A 91 -17.86 -10.85 -2.55
N VAL A 92 -17.36 -9.66 -2.86
CA VAL A 92 -15.95 -9.46 -3.17
C VAL A 92 -15.14 -9.62 -1.89
N ALA A 93 -14.27 -10.63 -1.84
CA ALA A 93 -13.43 -10.87 -0.67
C ALA A 93 -12.44 -9.71 -0.46
N VAL A 94 -12.27 -9.27 0.79
CA VAL A 94 -11.32 -8.22 1.15
C VAL A 94 -10.52 -8.59 2.39
N ILE A 95 -9.26 -8.15 2.39
CA ILE A 95 -8.36 -8.14 3.55
C ILE A 95 -7.96 -6.68 3.77
N VAL A 96 -8.08 -6.19 5.00
CA VAL A 96 -7.75 -4.83 5.39
C VAL A 96 -6.67 -4.87 6.45
N GLU A 97 -5.49 -4.35 6.12
CA GLU A 97 -4.41 -4.19 7.09
C GLU A 97 -4.52 -2.82 7.75
N VAL A 98 -4.55 -2.83 9.05
CA VAL A 98 -4.69 -1.64 9.89
C VAL A 98 -3.52 -1.54 10.84
N TYR A 99 -2.97 -0.35 10.99
CA TYR A 99 -2.01 -0.01 12.03
C TYR A 99 -2.63 1.04 12.95
N THR A 100 -2.88 0.66 14.18
CA THR A 100 -3.54 1.53 15.14
C THR A 100 -2.83 1.54 16.48
N ASP A 101 -2.91 2.66 17.17
CA ASP A 101 -2.53 2.82 18.57
C ASP A 101 -3.67 2.49 19.53
N ASN A 102 -4.91 2.31 18.99
CA ASN A 102 -6.10 2.03 19.79
C ASN A 102 -7.10 1.10 19.06
N VAL A 103 -6.92 -0.20 19.25
CA VAL A 103 -7.79 -1.23 18.66
C VAL A 103 -9.26 -1.08 19.08
N ASN A 104 -9.50 -0.60 20.31
CA ASN A 104 -10.86 -0.41 20.83
C ASN A 104 -11.61 0.73 20.12
N ARG A 105 -10.90 1.72 19.60
CA ARG A 105 -11.46 2.76 18.73
C ARG A 105 -11.67 2.23 17.31
N THR A 106 -10.64 1.65 16.72
CA THR A 106 -10.63 1.28 15.31
C THR A 106 -11.59 0.13 14.97
N SER A 107 -11.72 -0.87 15.87
CA SER A 107 -12.60 -2.02 15.59
C SER A 107 -14.08 -1.65 15.42
N PRO A 108 -14.71 -0.79 16.25
CA PRO A 108 -16.05 -0.28 15.98
C PRO A 108 -16.16 0.52 14.68
N GLU A 109 -15.15 1.35 14.35
CA GLU A 109 -15.14 2.15 13.13
C GLU A 109 -15.11 1.24 11.89
N MET A 110 -14.28 0.20 11.88
CA MET A 110 -14.28 -0.81 10.81
C MET A 110 -15.64 -1.52 10.70
N ARG A 111 -16.27 -1.88 11.82
CA ARG A 111 -17.62 -2.47 11.79
C ARG A 111 -18.67 -1.57 11.16
N VAL A 112 -18.54 -0.25 11.33
CA VAL A 112 -19.47 0.72 10.71
C VAL A 112 -19.31 0.70 9.19
N ILE A 113 -18.09 0.73 8.67
CA ILE A 113 -17.82 0.66 7.22
C ILE A 113 -18.34 -0.67 6.66
N PHE A 114 -18.01 -1.79 7.33
CA PHE A 114 -18.45 -3.12 6.90
C PHE A 114 -19.97 -3.39 7.01
N LYS A 115 -20.77 -2.44 7.49
CA LYS A 115 -22.25 -2.55 7.36
C LYS A 115 -22.75 -2.55 5.92
N LYS A 116 -21.98 -1.98 4.99
CA LYS A 116 -22.27 -2.01 3.54
C LYS A 116 -21.89 -3.34 2.90
N GLY A 117 -21.05 -4.11 3.56
CA GLY A 117 -20.59 -5.43 3.17
C GLY A 117 -20.83 -6.42 4.30
N GLN A 118 -19.82 -7.24 4.60
CA GLN A 118 -19.87 -8.21 5.70
C GLN A 118 -18.50 -8.33 6.35
N LEU A 119 -18.39 -7.97 7.63
CA LEU A 119 -17.18 -8.24 8.40
C LEU A 119 -17.14 -9.74 8.77
N GLY A 120 -16.03 -10.39 8.46
CA GLY A 120 -15.76 -11.77 8.82
C GLY A 120 -15.00 -11.91 10.14
N THR A 121 -14.76 -13.14 10.53
CA THR A 121 -13.84 -13.47 11.61
C THR A 121 -12.40 -13.58 11.10
N ALA A 122 -11.43 -13.44 11.97
CA ALA A 122 -10.02 -13.60 11.61
C ALA A 122 -9.76 -14.99 10.99
N GLY A 123 -9.10 -15.04 9.85
CA GLY A 123 -8.84 -16.25 9.08
C GLY A 123 -9.95 -16.66 8.12
N SER A 124 -11.08 -15.93 8.06
CA SER A 124 -12.23 -16.31 7.23
C SER A 124 -11.98 -16.20 5.73
N ASN A 125 -11.10 -15.30 5.29
CA ASN A 125 -10.87 -15.00 3.87
C ASN A 125 -9.42 -15.21 3.42
N LYS A 126 -8.47 -15.41 4.32
CA LYS A 126 -7.05 -15.56 3.97
C LYS A 126 -6.78 -16.67 2.97
N PHE A 127 -7.56 -17.76 3.01
CA PHE A 127 -7.41 -18.88 2.07
C PHE A 127 -7.79 -18.53 0.63
N LEU A 128 -8.52 -17.42 0.41
CA LEU A 128 -8.88 -16.88 -0.90
C LEU A 128 -7.76 -16.08 -1.54
N PHE A 129 -6.68 -15.83 -0.81
CA PHE A 129 -5.54 -15.04 -1.24
C PHE A 129 -4.24 -15.81 -1.05
N ASP A 130 -3.25 -15.50 -1.89
CA ASP A 130 -1.87 -15.89 -1.66
C ASP A 130 -1.15 -14.73 -0.97
N HIS A 131 -0.46 -15.03 0.13
CA HIS A 131 0.35 -14.05 0.84
C HIS A 131 1.77 -14.05 0.28
N VAL A 132 2.11 -13.01 -0.47
CA VAL A 132 3.28 -12.92 -1.34
C VAL A 132 4.11 -11.67 -1.06
N GLY A 133 5.27 -11.58 -1.68
CA GLY A 133 6.01 -10.35 -1.84
C GLY A 133 5.55 -9.63 -3.10
N LEU A 134 5.38 -8.31 -3.01
CA LEU A 134 5.00 -7.43 -4.11
C LEU A 134 6.06 -6.36 -4.30
N VAL A 135 6.59 -6.26 -5.51
CA VAL A 135 7.49 -5.18 -5.91
C VAL A 135 6.92 -4.52 -7.15
N GLU A 136 6.52 -3.27 -7.05
CA GLU A 136 6.07 -2.48 -8.18
C GLU A 136 7.20 -1.56 -8.62
N ALA A 137 7.44 -1.55 -9.93
CA ALA A 137 8.52 -0.76 -10.50
C ALA A 137 8.16 -0.30 -11.92
N HIS A 138 8.88 0.69 -12.40
CA HIS A 138 8.79 1.11 -13.80
C HIS A 138 10.18 1.25 -14.42
N HIS A 139 10.24 1.07 -15.74
CA HIS A 139 11.44 1.25 -16.54
C HIS A 139 11.19 2.29 -17.62
N PRO A 140 12.16 3.19 -17.93
CA PRO A 140 11.97 4.23 -18.95
C PRO A 140 11.90 3.67 -20.36
N ASP A 141 12.49 2.51 -20.62
CA ASP A 141 12.43 1.85 -21.91
C ASP A 141 11.14 1.07 -22.07
N ALA A 142 10.31 1.48 -23.05
CA ALA A 142 9.03 0.84 -23.34
C ALA A 142 9.19 -0.56 -23.97
N SER A 143 10.38 -0.90 -24.48
CA SER A 143 10.68 -2.19 -25.12
C SER A 143 11.25 -3.24 -24.18
N ILE A 144 11.48 -2.89 -22.91
CA ILE A 144 12.06 -3.82 -21.91
C ILE A 144 11.18 -5.05 -21.73
N ASP A 145 11.79 -6.22 -21.74
CA ASP A 145 11.11 -7.48 -21.49
C ASP A 145 10.90 -7.66 -19.98
N ARG A 146 9.65 -7.54 -19.55
CA ARG A 146 9.25 -7.68 -18.14
C ARG A 146 9.36 -9.11 -17.65
N GLU A 147 9.10 -10.09 -18.53
CA GLU A 147 9.16 -11.51 -18.19
C GLU A 147 10.61 -11.94 -17.96
N ALA A 148 11.51 -11.52 -18.86
CA ALA A 148 12.94 -11.73 -18.66
C ALA A 148 13.43 -11.07 -17.37
N ALA A 149 13.04 -9.83 -17.10
CA ALA A 149 13.39 -9.14 -15.87
C ALA A 149 12.84 -9.86 -14.62
N ALA A 150 11.63 -10.42 -14.68
CA ALA A 150 11.06 -11.18 -13.57
C ALA A 150 11.87 -12.44 -13.27
N ILE A 151 12.25 -13.20 -14.30
CA ILE A 151 13.06 -14.43 -14.15
C ILE A 151 14.42 -14.09 -13.54
N GLU A 152 15.11 -13.08 -14.06
CA GLU A 152 16.43 -12.69 -13.57
C GLU A 152 16.40 -12.09 -12.14
N ALA A 153 15.33 -11.37 -11.82
CA ALA A 153 15.12 -10.85 -10.47
C ALA A 153 14.73 -11.93 -9.45
N GLY A 154 14.31 -13.11 -9.90
CA GLY A 154 13.80 -14.18 -9.05
C GLY A 154 12.34 -13.97 -8.60
N ALA A 155 11.54 -13.29 -9.39
CA ALA A 155 10.10 -13.20 -9.20
C ALA A 155 9.40 -14.44 -9.79
N ASN A 156 8.26 -14.81 -9.19
CA ASN A 156 7.47 -15.97 -9.63
C ASN A 156 6.54 -15.60 -10.79
N GLU A 157 6.00 -14.36 -10.75
CA GLU A 157 5.07 -13.83 -11.73
C GLU A 157 5.32 -12.34 -11.95
N VAL A 158 4.90 -11.84 -13.12
CA VAL A 158 4.90 -10.41 -13.43
C VAL A 158 3.60 -10.00 -14.10
N GLU A 159 3.03 -8.90 -13.62
CA GLU A 159 1.85 -8.28 -14.19
C GLU A 159 2.20 -6.92 -14.79
N THR A 160 1.52 -6.56 -15.89
CA THR A 160 1.60 -5.19 -16.40
C THR A 160 0.93 -4.24 -15.43
N LEU A 161 1.59 -3.12 -15.15
CA LEU A 161 1.06 -2.08 -14.30
C LEU A 161 1.03 -0.76 -15.06
N THR A 162 -0.12 -0.09 -15.09
CA THR A 162 -0.30 1.18 -15.78
C THR A 162 -0.26 2.38 -14.82
N SER A 163 -0.07 3.59 -15.37
CA SER A 163 -0.15 4.84 -14.60
C SER A 163 -1.53 5.07 -13.96
N GLU A 164 -2.60 4.50 -14.53
CA GLU A 164 -3.95 4.56 -13.93
C GLU A 164 -4.07 3.68 -12.68
N GLN A 165 -3.36 2.55 -12.65
CA GLN A 165 -3.35 1.61 -11.52
C GLN A 165 -2.38 2.04 -10.41
N ASN A 166 -1.30 2.70 -10.78
CA ASN A 166 -0.34 3.27 -9.84
C ASN A 166 0.20 4.60 -10.37
N TYR A 167 -0.19 5.71 -9.75
CA TYR A 167 0.18 7.07 -10.15
C TYR A 167 1.69 7.38 -10.02
N ASP A 168 2.45 6.54 -9.32
CA ASP A 168 3.91 6.67 -9.24
C ASP A 168 4.60 6.16 -10.52
N ILE A 169 3.85 5.55 -11.45
CA ILE A 169 4.36 5.11 -12.76
C ILE A 169 4.15 6.24 -13.78
N PRO A 170 5.21 6.79 -14.37
CA PRO A 170 5.10 7.83 -15.38
C PRO A 170 4.36 7.35 -16.64
N GLU A 171 3.63 8.24 -17.29
CA GLU A 171 3.07 7.97 -18.61
C GLU A 171 4.18 7.61 -19.61
N GLY A 172 3.96 6.57 -20.39
CA GLY A 172 4.91 6.08 -21.39
C GLY A 172 6.03 5.20 -20.84
N ALA A 173 6.15 5.05 -19.53
CA ALA A 173 7.07 4.09 -18.92
C ALA A 173 6.47 2.68 -18.90
N THR A 174 7.34 1.66 -18.95
CA THR A 174 6.95 0.28 -18.75
C THR A 174 6.80 0.00 -17.26
N GLY A 175 5.56 -0.05 -16.78
CA GLY A 175 5.25 -0.43 -15.40
C GLY A 175 5.03 -1.93 -15.25
N ALA A 176 5.46 -2.48 -14.12
CA ALA A 176 5.29 -3.89 -13.79
C ALA A 176 5.13 -4.10 -12.28
N ARG A 177 4.31 -5.09 -11.93
CA ARG A 177 4.21 -5.67 -10.59
C ARG A 177 4.85 -7.05 -10.61
N PHE A 178 5.92 -7.20 -9.86
CA PHE A 178 6.63 -8.45 -9.67
C PHE A 178 6.12 -9.13 -8.41
N ILE A 179 5.63 -10.34 -8.55
CA ILE A 179 5.11 -11.17 -7.46
C ILE A 179 6.18 -12.20 -7.13
N CYS A 180 6.58 -12.29 -5.89
CA CYS A 180 7.65 -13.17 -5.45
C CYS A 180 7.35 -13.81 -4.08
N ASP A 181 8.19 -14.72 -3.67
CA ASP A 181 8.15 -15.24 -2.30
C ASP A 181 8.37 -14.12 -1.29
N ARG A 182 7.71 -14.19 -0.16
CA ARG A 182 7.80 -13.18 0.91
C ARG A 182 9.23 -12.88 1.35
N ALA A 183 10.09 -13.90 1.38
CA ALA A 183 11.49 -13.75 1.74
C ALA A 183 12.34 -13.11 0.63
N ALA A 184 11.87 -13.14 -0.62
CA ALA A 184 12.60 -12.65 -1.79
C ALA A 184 12.40 -11.16 -2.08
N VAL A 185 11.45 -10.48 -1.42
CA VAL A 185 11.09 -9.07 -1.68
C VAL A 185 12.31 -8.15 -1.76
N HIS A 186 13.22 -8.27 -0.80
CA HIS A 186 14.42 -7.43 -0.77
C HIS A 186 15.37 -7.73 -1.94
N ALA A 187 15.57 -9.01 -2.27
CA ALA A 187 16.45 -9.42 -3.37
C ALA A 187 15.91 -8.96 -4.72
N VAL A 188 14.59 -9.17 -4.97
CA VAL A 188 13.91 -8.72 -6.18
C VAL A 188 13.98 -7.20 -6.32
N SER A 189 13.64 -6.45 -5.26
CA SER A 189 13.69 -5.00 -5.24
C SER A 189 15.10 -4.45 -5.52
N LYS A 190 16.12 -5.07 -4.93
CA LYS A 190 17.52 -4.71 -5.13
C LYS A 190 17.96 -4.98 -6.56
N TRP A 191 17.65 -6.16 -7.10
CA TRP A 191 18.02 -6.51 -8.48
C TRP A 191 17.37 -5.52 -9.47
N LEU A 192 16.10 -5.25 -9.34
CA LEU A 192 15.37 -4.29 -10.18
C LEU A 192 16.04 -2.90 -10.15
N SER A 193 16.35 -2.39 -8.96
CA SER A 193 17.01 -1.09 -8.81
C SER A 193 18.39 -1.05 -9.45
N GLN A 194 19.13 -2.16 -9.45
CA GLN A 194 20.45 -2.27 -10.06
C GLN A 194 20.41 -2.43 -11.58
N ASN A 195 19.27 -2.84 -12.15
CA ASN A 195 19.07 -3.08 -13.57
C ASN A 195 18.16 -2.03 -14.24
N GLY A 196 18.18 -0.78 -13.74
CA GLY A 196 17.55 0.36 -14.38
C GLY A 196 16.07 0.56 -14.06
N TRP A 197 15.46 -0.30 -13.26
CA TRP A 197 14.09 -0.12 -12.78
C TRP A 197 14.02 0.85 -11.61
N THR A 198 13.02 1.71 -11.61
CA THR A 198 12.68 2.54 -10.47
C THR A 198 11.60 1.84 -9.65
N VAL A 199 11.97 1.35 -8.47
CA VAL A 199 11.03 0.69 -7.55
C VAL A 199 10.17 1.74 -6.87
N VAL A 200 8.84 1.58 -6.94
CA VAL A 200 7.85 2.50 -6.34
C VAL A 200 7.11 1.88 -5.16
N THR A 201 7.02 0.54 -5.11
CA THR A 201 6.43 -0.22 -3.99
C THR A 201 7.28 -1.45 -3.72
N SER A 202 7.49 -1.78 -2.44
CA SER A 202 8.19 -2.98 -1.99
C SER A 202 7.59 -3.41 -0.65
N GLU A 203 6.69 -4.41 -0.67
CA GLU A 203 5.94 -4.81 0.51
C GLU A 203 5.47 -6.27 0.47
N LEU A 204 4.99 -6.77 1.60
CA LEU A 204 4.21 -7.99 1.65
C LEU A 204 2.75 -7.66 1.34
N GLY A 205 2.07 -8.53 0.61
CA GLY A 205 0.69 -8.29 0.21
C GLY A 205 -0.09 -9.57 -0.04
N TYR A 206 -1.32 -9.40 -0.48
CA TYR A 206 -2.25 -10.49 -0.75
C TYR A 206 -2.73 -10.42 -2.19
N VAL A 207 -2.54 -11.50 -2.94
CA VAL A 207 -3.03 -11.64 -4.33
C VAL A 207 -4.25 -12.55 -4.32
N PRO A 208 -5.40 -12.12 -4.83
CA PRO A 208 -6.60 -12.95 -4.89
C PRO A 208 -6.42 -14.13 -5.86
N LYS A 209 -6.88 -15.30 -5.45
CA LYS A 209 -6.88 -16.51 -6.30
C LYS A 209 -8.01 -16.52 -7.32
N ASN A 210 -9.12 -15.88 -7.00
CA ASN A 210 -10.29 -15.82 -7.85
C ASN A 210 -10.93 -14.45 -7.79
N PHE A 211 -11.54 -14.04 -8.91
CA PHE A 211 -12.25 -12.78 -9.05
C PHE A 211 -13.71 -13.06 -9.38
N PRO A 212 -14.69 -12.50 -8.63
CA PRO A 212 -16.09 -12.62 -8.98
C PRO A 212 -16.39 -11.81 -10.26
N GLU A 213 -17.31 -12.34 -11.06
CA GLU A 213 -17.86 -11.59 -12.20
C GLU A 213 -18.80 -10.50 -11.69
N LEU A 214 -18.54 -9.25 -12.08
CA LEU A 214 -19.30 -8.08 -11.65
C LEU A 214 -19.72 -7.23 -12.85
N SER A 215 -20.94 -6.70 -12.81
CA SER A 215 -21.37 -5.64 -13.72
C SER A 215 -20.62 -4.33 -13.42
N GLU A 216 -20.64 -3.37 -14.33
CA GLU A 216 -20.03 -2.04 -14.10
C GLU A 216 -20.62 -1.33 -12.87
N GLN A 217 -21.95 -1.41 -12.69
CA GLN A 217 -22.59 -0.83 -11.52
C GLN A 217 -22.08 -1.47 -10.22
N GLN A 218 -21.98 -2.80 -10.19
CA GLN A 218 -21.47 -3.52 -9.03
C GLN A 218 -19.99 -3.19 -8.75
N ARG A 219 -19.16 -3.02 -9.80
CA ARG A 219 -17.76 -2.56 -9.65
C ARG A 219 -17.69 -1.18 -9.02
N THR A 220 -18.58 -0.27 -9.42
CA THR A 220 -18.65 1.08 -8.85
C THR A 220 -19.00 1.02 -7.36
N GLU A 221 -20.02 0.25 -6.98
CA GLU A 221 -20.43 0.09 -5.57
C GLU A 221 -19.30 -0.53 -4.71
N VAL A 222 -18.59 -1.51 -5.26
CA VAL A 222 -17.40 -2.09 -4.60
C VAL A 222 -16.30 -1.05 -4.48
N GLY A 223 -16.02 -0.29 -5.55
CA GLY A 223 -15.01 0.76 -5.57
C GLY A 223 -15.25 1.83 -4.51
N GLU A 224 -16.50 2.29 -4.35
CA GLU A 224 -16.88 3.25 -3.29
C GLU A 224 -16.63 2.69 -1.88
N PHE A 225 -16.94 1.41 -1.67
CA PHE A 225 -16.69 0.75 -0.39
C PHE A 225 -15.17 0.63 -0.11
N LEU A 226 -14.37 0.24 -1.11
CA LEU A 226 -12.93 0.13 -0.96
C LEU A 226 -12.29 1.51 -0.72
N GLN A 227 -12.81 2.55 -1.36
CA GLN A 227 -12.37 3.92 -1.14
C GLN A 227 -12.66 4.39 0.28
N GLU A 228 -13.84 4.07 0.83
CA GLU A 228 -14.20 4.41 2.22
C GLU A 228 -13.27 3.72 3.22
N LEU A 229 -12.89 2.45 2.96
CA LEU A 229 -11.88 1.75 3.75
C LEU A 229 -10.50 2.42 3.64
N ASP A 230 -10.05 2.73 2.43
CA ASP A 230 -8.73 3.35 2.21
C ASP A 230 -8.66 4.78 2.78
N ASP A 231 -9.77 5.50 2.82
CA ASP A 231 -9.86 6.85 3.41
C ASP A 231 -9.76 6.84 4.95
N HIS A 232 -9.90 5.70 5.60
CA HIS A 232 -9.77 5.60 7.05
C HIS A 232 -8.31 5.79 7.48
N ASP A 233 -8.08 6.62 8.50
CA ASP A 233 -6.74 7.02 8.91
C ASP A 233 -5.85 5.87 9.38
N ASP A 234 -6.43 4.86 10.03
CA ASP A 234 -5.70 3.70 10.54
C ASP A 234 -5.51 2.59 9.48
N VAL A 235 -6.24 2.65 8.36
CA VAL A 235 -6.08 1.66 7.28
C VAL A 235 -4.80 1.94 6.53
N HIS A 236 -3.99 0.89 6.43
CA HIS A 236 -2.70 0.92 5.75
C HIS A 236 -2.81 0.40 4.32
N ARG A 237 -3.45 -0.76 4.13
CA ARG A 237 -3.68 -1.38 2.82
C ARG A 237 -5.03 -2.09 2.79
N VAL A 238 -5.63 -2.06 1.62
CA VAL A 238 -6.84 -2.81 1.30
C VAL A 238 -6.52 -3.74 0.14
N TRP A 239 -6.72 -5.03 0.35
CA TRP A 239 -6.56 -6.07 -0.64
C TRP A 239 -7.93 -6.60 -1.00
N ALA A 240 -8.30 -6.57 -2.26
CA ALA A 240 -9.64 -6.97 -2.71
C ALA A 240 -9.58 -7.89 -3.93
N ALA A 241 -10.50 -8.85 -3.98
CA ALA A 241 -10.68 -9.73 -5.12
C ALA A 241 -11.46 -9.02 -6.25
N LEU A 242 -10.93 -7.87 -6.69
CA LEU A 242 -11.50 -7.03 -7.75
C LEU A 242 -10.48 -6.90 -8.89
N LYS A 243 -10.97 -7.11 -10.13
CA LYS A 243 -10.22 -6.89 -11.38
C LYS A 243 -10.67 -5.62 -12.04
#